data_cf4805a8467feb93b877abfc90fb8bf4
#
_entry.id   cf4805a8467feb93b877abfc90fb8bf4
#
_cell.length_a   1.000
_cell.length_b   1.000
_cell.length_c   1.000
_cell.angle_alpha   90.00
_cell.angle_beta   90.00
_cell.angle_gamma   90.00
#
_symmetry.space_group_name_H-M   'P 1'
#
loop_
_entity.id
_entity.type
_entity.pdbx_description
1 polymer ?
#
loop_
_entity_poly.entity_id
_entity_poly.type
_entity_poly.pdbx_seq_one_letter_code
_entity_poly.pdbx_strand_id
1 'polypeptide(L)'
;MGFPRWNKTSSSGALFVVLATAATVLAPSAGAVMNSGNYQMNITGRYDFHTWIWAISRCETNPECRSVTAIPMPVAKAFPYTGEAPLVDGRYTLTVDVPDGLRCGNVYYGPVIPTRDVYSWDATTLQGTMESSFATGCDGAPGGTFSYPFTLSLM
;
A
#
# COMPACT_ATOMS: atom_id res chain seq x y z
N MET A 1 -16.96 -53.55 -79.01
CA MET A 1 -17.71 -52.44 -78.40
C MET A 1 -17.39 -52.50 -76.87
N GLY A 2 -16.43 -51.78 -76.41
CA GLY A 2 -15.99 -51.77 -74.97
C GLY A 2 -16.25 -50.43 -74.40
N PHE A 3 -16.95 -50.32 -73.27
CA PHE A 3 -17.20 -49.10 -72.52
C PHE A 3 -16.07 -48.94 -71.52
N PRO A 4 -15.51 -47.73 -71.33
CA PRO A 4 -14.52 -47.45 -70.34
C PRO A 4 -15.19 -47.23 -68.97
N ARG A 5 -14.62 -47.92 -67.96
CA ARG A 5 -14.97 -47.73 -66.53
C ARG A 5 -14.36 -46.45 -66.01
N TRP A 6 -15.21 -45.62 -65.42
CA TRP A 6 -14.84 -44.38 -64.74
C TRP A 6 -14.46 -44.66 -63.27
N ASN A 7 -13.22 -44.46 -62.93
CA ASN A 7 -12.70 -44.56 -61.51
C ASN A 7 -13.03 -43.23 -60.82
N LYS A 8 -13.84 -43.30 -59.74
CA LYS A 8 -14.06 -42.19 -58.83
C LYS A 8 -12.95 -42.21 -57.82
N THR A 9 -12.02 -41.29 -57.87
CA THR A 9 -11.05 -40.98 -56.81
C THR A 9 -11.74 -40.11 -55.77
N SER A 10 -11.96 -40.66 -54.58
CA SER A 10 -12.40 -39.93 -53.39
C SER A 10 -11.24 -39.11 -52.82
N SER A 11 -11.29 -37.81 -52.94
CA SER A 11 -10.40 -36.89 -52.23
C SER A 11 -10.93 -36.68 -50.84
N SER A 12 -10.28 -37.31 -49.84
CA SER A 12 -10.50 -36.98 -48.43
C SER A 12 -9.77 -35.68 -48.08
N GLY A 13 -10.51 -34.59 -48.02
CA GLY A 13 -10.03 -33.28 -47.54
C GLY A 13 -9.86 -33.34 -46.03
N ALA A 14 -8.65 -33.31 -45.57
CA ALA A 14 -8.35 -33.10 -44.13
C ALA A 14 -8.59 -31.65 -43.77
N LEU A 15 -9.62 -31.41 -42.96
CA LEU A 15 -9.93 -30.10 -42.39
C LEU A 15 -8.95 -29.83 -41.22
N PHE A 16 -7.93 -29.02 -41.45
CA PHE A 16 -7.09 -28.50 -40.36
C PHE A 16 -7.84 -27.35 -39.67
N VAL A 17 -8.38 -27.65 -38.48
CA VAL A 17 -8.90 -26.61 -37.56
C VAL A 17 -7.68 -26.00 -36.82
N VAL A 18 -7.26 -24.81 -37.24
CA VAL A 18 -6.28 -24.00 -36.53
C VAL A 18 -7.00 -23.35 -35.34
N LEU A 19 -6.85 -23.90 -34.15
CA LEU A 19 -7.24 -23.20 -32.90
C LEU A 19 -6.26 -22.05 -32.67
N ALA A 20 -6.68 -20.83 -33.01
CA ALA A 20 -6.02 -19.61 -32.58
C ALA A 20 -6.31 -19.39 -31.09
N THR A 21 -5.40 -19.79 -30.19
CA THR A 21 -5.45 -19.39 -28.79
C THR A 21 -5.11 -17.91 -28.68
N ALA A 22 -6.14 -17.07 -28.54
CA ALA A 22 -5.94 -15.66 -28.17
C ALA A 22 -5.42 -15.61 -26.74
N ALA A 23 -4.10 -15.41 -26.57
CA ALA A 23 -3.52 -15.05 -25.30
C ALA A 23 -3.99 -13.62 -24.96
N THR A 24 -5.01 -13.49 -24.12
CA THR A 24 -5.38 -12.21 -23.50
C THR A 24 -4.24 -11.84 -22.56
N VAL A 25 -3.34 -10.98 -23.03
CA VAL A 25 -2.37 -10.29 -22.16
C VAL A 25 -3.22 -9.37 -21.28
N LEU A 26 -3.44 -9.78 -20.01
CA LEU A 26 -3.97 -8.90 -18.98
C LEU A 26 -2.93 -7.80 -18.80
N ALA A 27 -3.13 -6.66 -19.43
CA ALA A 27 -2.36 -5.46 -19.11
C ALA A 27 -2.55 -5.19 -17.62
N PRO A 28 -1.46 -4.96 -16.85
CA PRO A 28 -1.60 -4.54 -15.47
C PRO A 28 -2.50 -3.31 -15.45
N SER A 29 -3.60 -3.38 -14.72
CA SER A 29 -4.46 -2.22 -14.50
C SER A 29 -3.57 -1.14 -13.88
N ALA A 30 -3.45 0.03 -14.52
CA ALA A 30 -2.82 1.18 -13.91
C ALA A 30 -3.52 1.39 -12.56
N GLY A 31 -2.79 1.11 -11.47
CA GLY A 31 -3.35 1.18 -10.11
C GLY A 31 -3.94 2.56 -9.88
N ALA A 32 -5.12 2.63 -9.29
CA ALA A 32 -5.69 3.91 -8.93
C ALA A 32 -4.71 4.65 -8.02
N VAL A 33 -4.40 5.89 -8.38
CA VAL A 33 -3.51 6.78 -7.62
C VAL A 33 -4.37 7.63 -6.69
N MET A 34 -4.12 7.61 -5.38
CA MET A 34 -4.88 8.44 -4.44
C MET A 34 -4.74 9.93 -4.74
N ASN A 35 -5.76 10.70 -4.44
CA ASN A 35 -5.74 12.15 -4.62
C ASN A 35 -4.82 12.85 -3.61
N SER A 36 -4.25 13.99 -4.00
CA SER A 36 -3.62 14.92 -3.06
C SER A 36 -4.69 15.61 -2.20
N GLY A 37 -4.35 15.91 -0.96
CA GLY A 37 -5.28 16.54 -0.02
C GLY A 37 -4.89 16.34 1.43
N ASN A 38 -5.72 16.83 2.34
CA ASN A 38 -5.56 16.61 3.76
C ASN A 38 -6.43 15.42 4.19
N TYR A 39 -5.81 14.47 4.86
CA TYR A 39 -6.46 13.26 5.33
C TYR A 39 -6.34 13.15 6.85
N GLN A 40 -7.43 12.84 7.50
CA GLN A 40 -7.39 12.38 8.88
C GLN A 40 -6.99 10.92 8.90
N MET A 41 -5.95 10.57 9.67
CA MET A 41 -5.56 9.19 9.90
C MET A 41 -6.20 8.68 11.19
N ASN A 42 -6.96 7.60 11.09
CA ASN A 42 -7.62 6.94 12.20
C ASN A 42 -6.96 5.59 12.44
N ILE A 43 -6.18 5.46 13.53
CA ILE A 43 -5.51 4.22 13.95
C ILE A 43 -6.38 3.50 14.97
N THR A 44 -6.56 2.19 14.81
CA THR A 44 -7.32 1.37 15.75
C THR A 44 -6.39 0.59 16.67
N GLY A 45 -6.68 0.61 17.97
CA GLY A 45 -5.96 -0.18 18.98
C GLY A 45 -4.67 0.46 19.50
N ARG A 46 -4.23 1.58 18.95
CA ARG A 46 -3.13 2.36 19.49
C ARG A 46 -3.69 3.48 20.38
N TYR A 47 -3.16 3.60 21.57
CA TYR A 47 -3.49 4.72 22.44
C TYR A 47 -2.58 5.91 22.11
N ASP A 48 -3.16 6.98 21.54
CA ASP A 48 -2.48 8.22 21.22
C ASP A 48 -3.15 9.40 21.93
N PHE A 49 -2.34 10.34 22.41
CA PHE A 49 -2.82 11.58 23.01
C PHE A 49 -3.18 12.65 21.97
N HIS A 50 -3.14 12.31 20.71
CA HIS A 50 -3.34 13.19 19.55
C HIS A 50 -3.93 12.41 18.39
N THR A 51 -4.44 13.15 17.41
CA THR A 51 -4.80 12.63 16.11
C THR A 51 -3.79 13.09 15.06
N TRP A 52 -3.77 12.43 13.92
CA TRP A 52 -2.90 12.78 12.81
C TRP A 52 -3.68 13.35 11.64
N ILE A 53 -3.20 14.47 11.10
CA ILE A 53 -3.56 14.95 9.77
C ILE A 53 -2.37 14.69 8.87
N TRP A 54 -2.61 13.98 7.78
CA TRP A 54 -1.64 13.77 6.72
C TRP A 54 -1.93 14.73 5.57
N ALA A 55 -1.07 15.74 5.38
CA ALA A 55 -1.06 16.55 4.17
C ALA A 55 -0.32 15.76 3.09
N ILE A 56 -1.05 15.34 2.06
CA ILE A 56 -0.55 14.46 1.00
C ILE A 56 -0.47 15.24 -0.30
N SER A 57 0.71 15.23 -0.92
CA SER A 57 0.99 15.81 -2.22
C SER A 57 1.66 14.80 -3.15
N ARG A 58 1.93 15.20 -4.38
CA ARG A 58 2.75 14.39 -5.30
C ARG A 58 4.22 14.53 -4.94
N CYS A 59 5.00 13.46 -5.14
CA CYS A 59 6.45 13.59 -5.11
C CYS A 59 6.94 14.38 -6.34
N GLU A 60 8.07 15.03 -6.22
CA GLU A 60 8.62 15.86 -7.30
C GLU A 60 9.05 15.03 -8.51
N THR A 61 9.63 13.87 -8.27
CA THR A 61 10.28 13.04 -9.30
C THR A 61 9.42 11.91 -9.84
N ASN A 62 8.36 11.52 -9.11
CA ASN A 62 7.50 10.40 -9.50
C ASN A 62 6.01 10.74 -9.27
N PRO A 63 5.19 10.85 -10.33
CA PRO A 63 3.78 11.22 -10.22
C PRO A 63 2.91 10.18 -9.50
N GLU A 64 3.33 8.93 -9.44
CA GLU A 64 2.62 7.86 -8.73
C GLU A 64 2.97 7.83 -7.23
N CYS A 65 4.11 8.39 -6.84
CA CYS A 65 4.51 8.52 -5.45
C CYS A 65 3.69 9.62 -4.73
N ARG A 66 3.56 9.50 -3.41
CA ARG A 66 2.97 10.51 -2.52
C ARG A 66 3.98 10.97 -1.49
N SER A 67 4.11 12.29 -1.39
CA SER A 67 4.81 12.94 -0.28
C SER A 67 3.82 13.17 0.84
N VAL A 68 4.13 12.70 2.02
CA VAL A 68 3.30 12.79 3.22
C VAL A 68 3.98 13.71 4.22
N THR A 69 3.23 14.69 4.73
CA THR A 69 3.58 15.48 5.92
C THR A 69 2.56 15.18 7.00
N ALA A 70 3.01 14.49 8.04
CA ALA A 70 2.16 14.12 9.17
C ALA A 70 2.21 15.20 10.25
N ILE A 71 1.05 15.74 10.60
CA ILE A 71 0.88 16.85 11.54
C ILE A 71 0.06 16.34 12.72
N PRO A 72 0.61 16.33 13.94
CA PRO A 72 -0.17 15.95 15.13
C PRO A 72 -1.18 17.04 15.49
N MET A 73 -2.37 16.63 15.91
CA MET A 73 -3.42 17.52 16.38
C MET A 73 -3.83 17.18 17.82
N PRO A 74 -3.61 18.05 18.82
CA PRO A 74 -2.98 19.37 18.70
C PRO A 74 -1.48 19.30 18.33
N VAL A 75 -1.02 20.31 17.62
CA VAL A 75 0.41 20.52 17.34
C VAL A 75 1.17 20.53 18.66
N ALA A 76 2.34 20.01 18.76
CA ALA A 76 3.14 19.86 19.99
C ALA A 76 2.77 18.65 20.90
N LYS A 77 1.87 17.79 20.49
CA LYS A 77 1.57 16.55 21.23
C LYS A 77 2.44 15.37 20.77
N ALA A 78 3.05 15.46 19.60
CA ALA A 78 3.99 14.50 19.04
C ALA A 78 4.96 15.20 18.08
N PHE A 79 6.01 14.52 17.68
CA PHE A 79 6.90 15.02 16.61
C PHE A 79 6.25 14.82 15.24
N PRO A 80 6.16 15.90 14.42
CA PRO A 80 5.74 15.74 13.03
C PRO A 80 6.80 14.96 12.25
N TYR A 81 6.36 14.23 11.24
CA TYR A 81 7.27 13.53 10.34
C TYR A 81 6.87 13.75 8.88
N THR A 82 7.83 13.58 8.00
CA THR A 82 7.63 13.65 6.55
C THR A 82 8.28 12.45 5.89
N GLY A 83 7.78 12.07 4.74
CA GLY A 83 8.41 11.03 3.94
C GLY A 83 7.68 10.82 2.61
N GLU A 84 8.31 10.04 1.76
CA GLU A 84 7.77 9.67 0.47
C GLU A 84 7.25 8.24 0.50
N ALA A 85 6.09 8.04 -0.10
CA ALA A 85 5.41 6.75 -0.21
C ALA A 85 5.32 6.36 -1.70
N PRO A 86 6.20 5.51 -2.20
CA PRO A 86 6.08 4.96 -3.54
C PRO A 86 4.84 4.08 -3.65
N LEU A 87 4.23 4.08 -4.84
CA LEU A 87 3.14 3.17 -5.21
C LEU A 87 3.72 1.92 -5.86
N VAL A 88 3.45 0.76 -5.27
CA VAL A 88 3.82 -0.55 -5.83
C VAL A 88 2.61 -1.47 -5.72
N ASP A 89 2.21 -2.08 -6.82
CA ASP A 89 1.08 -3.03 -6.88
C ASP A 89 -0.21 -2.52 -6.20
N GLY A 90 -0.52 -1.22 -6.41
CA GLY A 90 -1.72 -0.58 -5.85
C GLY A 90 -1.63 -0.20 -4.37
N ARG A 91 -0.46 -0.33 -3.76
CA ARG A 91 -0.23 0.02 -2.35
C ARG A 91 0.88 1.06 -2.20
N TYR A 92 0.64 2.02 -1.33
CA TYR A 92 1.65 2.95 -0.85
C TYR A 92 2.37 2.37 0.36
N THR A 93 3.67 2.65 0.47
CA THR A 93 4.46 2.30 1.65
C THR A 93 5.28 3.49 2.08
N LEU A 94 5.07 3.97 3.30
CA LEU A 94 5.83 5.04 3.95
C LEU A 94 6.63 4.45 5.10
N THR A 95 7.93 4.73 5.15
CA THR A 95 8.79 4.35 6.28
C THR A 95 9.35 5.60 6.92
N VAL A 96 9.20 5.74 8.23
CA VAL A 96 9.70 6.88 9.02
C VAL A 96 10.28 6.42 10.35
N ASP A 97 11.28 7.15 10.83
CA ASP A 97 11.81 6.99 12.19
C ASP A 97 11.17 8.05 13.08
N VAL A 98 10.49 7.61 14.14
CA VAL A 98 9.70 8.46 15.04
C VAL A 98 10.37 8.45 16.42
N PRO A 99 10.87 9.59 16.92
CA PRO A 99 11.64 9.63 18.18
C PRO A 99 10.80 9.35 19.42
N ASP A 100 9.49 9.55 19.37
CA ASP A 100 8.54 9.34 20.47
C ASP A 100 7.43 8.33 20.12
N GLY A 101 7.71 7.38 19.25
CA GLY A 101 6.71 6.47 18.69
C GLY A 101 6.07 5.51 19.69
N LEU A 102 6.77 5.11 20.75
CA LEU A 102 6.23 4.30 21.85
C LEU A 102 6.30 5.08 23.17
N ARG A 103 5.17 5.23 23.86
CA ARG A 103 5.09 5.84 25.20
C ARG A 103 4.93 4.77 26.26
N CYS A 104 5.82 4.81 27.26
CA CYS A 104 5.79 3.86 28.36
C CYS A 104 4.69 4.23 29.36
N GLY A 105 3.95 3.21 29.82
CA GLY A 105 2.91 3.38 30.83
C GLY A 105 1.66 4.14 30.36
N ASN A 106 1.53 4.44 29.08
CA ASN A 106 0.43 5.25 28.54
C ASN A 106 0.28 6.62 29.25
N VAL A 107 1.39 7.21 29.64
CA VAL A 107 1.43 8.52 30.31
C VAL A 107 2.03 9.54 29.37
N TYR A 108 1.35 10.68 29.17
CA TYR A 108 1.76 11.70 28.19
C TYR A 108 3.19 12.23 28.43
N TYR A 109 3.56 12.46 29.67
CA TYR A 109 4.91 12.89 30.05
C TYR A 109 5.83 11.73 30.48
N GLY A 110 5.42 10.50 30.22
CA GLY A 110 6.22 9.31 30.51
C GLY A 110 7.43 9.16 29.58
N PRO A 111 8.32 8.21 29.87
CA PRO A 111 9.42 7.88 28.98
C PRO A 111 8.93 7.50 27.58
N VAL A 112 9.68 7.92 26.57
CA VAL A 112 9.39 7.60 25.17
C VAL A 112 10.53 6.76 24.58
N ILE A 113 10.19 5.92 23.63
CA ILE A 113 11.13 5.06 22.91
C ILE A 113 10.99 5.36 21.42
N PRO A 114 12.12 5.56 20.71
CA PRO A 114 12.11 5.71 19.26
C PRO A 114 11.59 4.44 18.58
N THR A 115 10.80 4.64 17.55
CA THR A 115 10.31 3.55 16.71
C THR A 115 10.66 3.80 15.24
N ARG A 116 10.73 2.71 14.49
CA ARG A 116 10.67 2.73 13.05
C ARG A 116 9.27 2.27 12.63
N ASP A 117 8.53 3.21 12.06
CA ASP A 117 7.14 2.99 11.68
C ASP A 117 7.04 2.78 10.17
N VAL A 118 6.38 1.70 9.76
CA VAL A 118 6.09 1.37 8.37
C VAL A 118 4.58 1.39 8.17
N TYR A 119 4.11 2.33 7.37
CA TYR A 119 2.71 2.45 6.99
C TYR A 119 2.53 1.87 5.60
N SER A 120 1.60 0.94 5.43
CA SER A 120 1.24 0.39 4.13
C SER A 120 -0.27 0.47 3.93
N TRP A 121 -0.73 1.13 2.85
CA TRP A 121 -2.17 1.30 2.59
C TRP A 121 -2.50 1.14 1.12
N ASP A 122 -3.72 0.69 0.86
CA ASP A 122 -4.28 0.55 -0.47
C ASP A 122 -4.67 1.91 -1.05
N ALA A 123 -4.29 2.16 -2.29
CA ALA A 123 -4.48 3.44 -2.97
C ALA A 123 -5.94 3.80 -3.23
N THR A 124 -6.83 2.80 -3.26
CA THR A 124 -8.26 2.96 -3.58
C THR A 124 -9.11 2.98 -2.31
N THR A 125 -8.93 1.99 -1.43
CA THR A 125 -9.74 1.85 -0.22
C THR A 125 -9.27 2.73 0.91
N LEU A 126 -8.01 3.22 0.85
CA LEU A 126 -7.36 4.04 1.88
C LEU A 126 -7.27 3.33 3.24
N GLN A 127 -7.39 2.01 3.24
CA GLN A 127 -7.19 1.17 4.41
C GLN A 127 -5.77 0.63 4.45
N GLY A 128 -5.19 0.58 5.63
CA GLY A 128 -3.81 0.18 5.79
C GLY A 128 -3.47 -0.43 7.13
N THR A 129 -2.20 -0.77 7.26
CA THR A 129 -1.59 -1.27 8.49
C THR A 129 -0.33 -0.48 8.78
N MET A 130 -0.16 -0.09 10.02
CA MET A 130 1.05 0.50 10.57
C MET A 130 1.79 -0.57 11.36
N GLU A 131 3.05 -0.80 11.05
CA GLU A 131 3.96 -1.61 11.84
C GLU A 131 4.95 -0.68 12.54
N SER A 132 4.99 -0.74 13.87
CA SER A 132 5.87 0.08 14.72
C SER A 132 6.87 -0.81 15.41
N SER A 133 8.13 -0.74 15.03
CA SER A 133 9.22 -1.57 15.57
C SER A 133 10.17 -0.74 16.42
N PHE A 134 10.70 -1.37 17.48
CA PHE A 134 11.64 -0.76 18.43
C PHE A 134 12.68 -1.77 18.87
N ALA A 135 13.92 -1.31 19.07
CA ALA A 135 15.05 -2.17 19.45
C ALA A 135 15.02 -2.58 20.94
N THR A 136 14.51 -1.70 21.79
CA THR A 136 14.37 -1.92 23.23
C THR A 136 13.03 -1.39 23.68
N GLY A 137 12.29 -2.16 24.45
CA GLY A 137 11.00 -1.77 25.01
C GLY A 137 11.11 -0.95 26.30
N CYS A 138 9.95 -0.65 26.90
CA CYS A 138 9.88 0.07 28.18
C CYS A 138 10.60 -0.68 29.30
N ASP A 139 11.23 0.06 30.20
CA ASP A 139 11.98 -0.48 31.34
C ASP A 139 13.05 -1.51 30.95
N GLY A 140 13.63 -1.38 29.78
CA GLY A 140 14.67 -2.28 29.29
C GLY A 140 14.14 -3.63 28.77
N ALA A 141 12.84 -3.76 28.56
CA ALA A 141 12.25 -4.95 27.94
C ALA A 141 12.84 -5.21 26.55
N PRO A 142 12.82 -6.43 26.05
CA PRO A 142 13.25 -6.74 24.69
C PRO A 142 12.51 -5.90 23.64
N GLY A 143 13.20 -5.65 22.52
CA GLY A 143 12.59 -5.03 21.35
C GLY A 143 11.42 -5.84 20.79
N GLY A 144 10.62 -5.20 19.97
CA GLY A 144 9.42 -5.81 19.40
C GLY A 144 8.83 -5.02 18.27
N THR A 145 7.71 -5.50 17.79
CA THR A 145 6.90 -4.84 16.75
C THR A 145 5.43 -4.89 17.13
N PHE A 146 4.76 -3.75 17.04
CA PHE A 146 3.31 -3.66 17.14
C PHE A 146 2.72 -3.43 15.75
N SER A 147 1.53 -3.98 15.51
CA SER A 147 0.80 -3.81 14.25
C SER A 147 -0.59 -3.22 14.56
N TYR A 148 -0.95 -2.15 13.84
CA TYR A 148 -2.20 -1.42 14.02
C TYR A 148 -2.88 -1.18 12.68
N PRO A 149 -4.15 -1.56 12.52
CA PRO A 149 -4.91 -1.16 11.35
C PRO A 149 -5.22 0.35 11.41
N PHE A 150 -5.24 0.99 10.24
CA PHE A 150 -5.64 2.38 10.12
C PHE A 150 -6.46 2.63 8.86
N THR A 151 -7.15 3.77 8.83
CA THR A 151 -7.85 4.30 7.66
C THR A 151 -7.51 5.77 7.45
N LEU A 152 -7.51 6.20 6.19
CA LEU A 152 -7.39 7.60 5.81
C LEU A 152 -8.75 8.11 5.34
N SER A 153 -9.20 9.23 5.89
CA SER A 153 -10.44 9.90 5.50
C SER A 153 -10.13 11.30 4.99
N LEU A 154 -10.51 11.62 3.76
CA LEU A 154 -10.34 12.96 3.19
C LEU A 154 -11.16 13.97 4.00
N MET A 155 -10.56 15.12 4.32
CA MET A 155 -11.16 16.20 5.10
C MET A 155 -11.87 17.23 4.21
#